data_bc28def38bc9e2f0e624fc62760c7704
#
_entry.id   bc28def38bc9e2f0e624fc62760c7704
#
_cell.length_a   1.000
_cell.length_b   1.000
_cell.length_c   1.000
_cell.angle_alpha   90.00
_cell.angle_beta   90.00
_cell.angle_gamma   90.00
#
_symmetry.space_group_name_H-M   'P 1'
#
loop_
_entity.id
_entity.type
_entity.pdbx_description
1 polymer ?
#
loop_
_entity_poly.entity_id
_entity_poly.type
_entity_poly.pdbx_seq_one_letter_code
_entity_poly.pdbx_strand_id
1 'polypeptide(L)'
;MRKILFLLLLAFPYTSRIAAQDIHFIGKRSVDTCHAKANSKNPILWKLKTNLLYDAFIVPNISAEMHLGRNWSAGLGYWYTWWKTNPCHRYWRSYGGEIDIRKYFGSQALKSHLTGHHLGAVSQMGMYDVEYGKRGNMSDFSYTIGAEYGYTFPISPRVSLDLAMALGYFGGTYKVYDPIDTHYVWQETRNRRYFGPVKADITLAFQIGKNYRTEKGGMK
;
A
#
# COMPACT_ATOMS: atom_id res chain seq x y z
N MET A 1 1.93 -9.86 28.92
CA MET A 1 2.69 -10.09 27.69
C MET A 1 2.64 -8.85 26.79
N ARG A 2 3.48 -7.84 27.11
CA ARG A 2 3.43 -6.47 26.53
C ARG A 2 4.74 -6.07 25.81
N LYS A 3 5.57 -7.04 25.36
CA LYS A 3 6.96 -6.79 24.91
C LYS A 3 7.31 -7.29 23.50
N ILE A 4 6.35 -7.57 22.61
CA ILE A 4 6.67 -8.09 21.26
C ILE A 4 6.46 -7.06 20.14
N LEU A 5 5.95 -5.86 20.40
CA LEU A 5 5.65 -4.87 19.37
C LEU A 5 6.73 -3.79 19.17
N PHE A 6 7.92 -3.92 19.75
CA PHE A 6 8.94 -2.85 19.71
C PHE A 6 10.27 -3.21 19.04
N LEU A 7 10.37 -4.33 18.33
CA LEU A 7 11.67 -4.84 17.86
C LEU A 7 11.88 -4.85 16.34
N LEU A 8 11.10 -4.09 15.57
CA LEU A 8 11.25 -4.03 14.11
C LEU A 8 11.67 -2.64 13.57
N LEU A 9 12.16 -1.74 14.43
CA LEU A 9 12.49 -0.36 14.06
C LEU A 9 13.98 0.02 14.11
N LEU A 10 14.89 -0.91 14.33
CA LEU A 10 16.32 -0.59 14.42
C LEU A 10 17.19 -1.59 13.66
N ALA A 11 17.27 -1.50 12.35
CA ALA A 11 18.43 -1.97 11.58
C ALA A 11 18.45 -1.39 10.15
N PHE A 12 18.78 -0.11 10.01
CA PHE A 12 19.32 0.41 8.76
C PHE A 12 20.66 1.07 9.04
N PRO A 13 21.78 0.47 8.64
CA PRO A 13 23.04 1.19 8.64
C PRO A 13 23.08 2.18 7.47
N TYR A 14 23.26 3.39 7.85
CA TYR A 14 23.61 4.54 7.03
C TYR A 14 24.93 4.27 6.29
N THR A 15 24.91 4.18 4.97
CA THR A 15 26.11 4.39 4.16
C THR A 15 25.80 5.35 3.03
N SER A 16 26.03 6.62 3.34
CA SER A 16 26.23 7.68 2.36
C SER A 16 27.56 7.45 1.63
N ARG A 17 27.54 7.25 0.33
CA ARG A 17 28.68 7.59 -0.53
C ARG A 17 28.23 8.58 -1.59
N ILE A 18 28.59 9.81 -1.34
CA ILE A 18 28.71 10.88 -2.33
C ILE A 18 29.90 10.54 -3.20
N ALA A 19 29.71 10.40 -4.49
CA ALA A 19 30.76 10.53 -5.48
C ALA A 19 30.30 11.55 -6.51
N ALA A 20 30.92 12.73 -6.41
CA ALA A 20 30.94 13.73 -7.46
C ALA A 20 31.99 13.32 -8.50
N GLN A 21 31.79 13.81 -9.70
CA GLN A 21 32.65 13.96 -10.87
C GLN A 21 31.97 13.41 -12.13
N ASP A 22 31.97 14.05 -13.28
CA ASP A 22 32.68 15.19 -13.81
C ASP A 22 31.86 15.83 -14.92
N ILE A 23 32.06 17.12 -15.04
CA ILE A 23 31.61 17.96 -16.17
C ILE A 23 32.58 17.71 -17.32
N HIS A 24 32.11 17.32 -18.47
CA HIS A 24 32.83 17.64 -19.70
C HIS A 24 31.90 18.02 -20.86
N PHE A 25 32.26 19.08 -21.42
CA PHE A 25 31.75 20.02 -22.38
C PHE A 25 31.81 19.56 -23.82
N ILE A 26 31.00 20.27 -24.69
CA ILE A 26 31.16 20.52 -26.15
C ILE A 26 30.61 19.39 -27.07
N GLY A 27 29.48 19.60 -27.68
CA GLY A 27 29.23 20.45 -28.85
C GLY A 27 28.98 19.62 -30.07
N LYS A 28 27.79 19.66 -30.59
CA LYS A 28 27.50 20.01 -32.00
C LYS A 28 26.00 19.85 -32.30
N ARG A 29 25.48 20.91 -32.81
CA ARG A 29 24.17 21.14 -33.41
C ARG A 29 24.00 20.21 -34.64
N SER A 30 22.94 19.42 -34.67
CA SER A 30 22.26 19.12 -35.91
C SER A 30 20.77 19.22 -35.68
N VAL A 31 20.20 20.21 -36.33
CA VAL A 31 18.77 20.43 -36.46
C VAL A 31 18.26 19.40 -37.46
N ASP A 32 17.52 18.41 -36.98
CA ASP A 32 16.62 17.65 -37.81
C ASP A 32 15.24 17.69 -37.18
N THR A 33 14.47 18.64 -37.71
CA THR A 33 13.05 18.82 -37.48
C THR A 33 12.30 17.69 -38.16
N CYS A 34 12.19 16.55 -37.52
CA CYS A 34 11.16 15.59 -37.83
C CYS A 34 10.07 15.71 -36.77
N HIS A 35 9.03 16.48 -37.09
CA HIS A 35 7.76 16.43 -36.39
C HIS A 35 7.08 15.06 -36.59
N ALA A 36 7.60 14.04 -35.95
CA ALA A 36 6.82 12.87 -35.64
C ALA A 36 5.86 13.26 -34.49
N LYS A 37 4.62 13.61 -34.85
CA LYS A 37 3.49 13.58 -33.92
C LYS A 37 3.46 12.16 -33.32
N ALA A 38 4.21 11.94 -32.26
CA ALA A 38 4.05 10.78 -31.42
C ALA A 38 2.64 10.88 -30.84
N ASN A 39 1.74 10.11 -31.37
CA ASN A 39 0.43 9.86 -30.82
C ASN A 39 0.69 9.10 -29.51
N SER A 40 1.00 9.84 -28.46
CA SER A 40 1.28 9.32 -27.12
C SER A 40 -0.04 8.84 -26.51
N LYS A 41 -0.53 7.71 -26.98
CA LYS A 41 -1.47 6.92 -26.19
C LYS A 41 -0.71 6.53 -24.93
N ASN A 42 -1.04 7.18 -23.81
CA ASN A 42 -0.51 6.75 -22.51
C ASN A 42 -0.79 5.25 -22.37
N PRO A 43 0.24 4.42 -22.21
CA PRO A 43 0.00 2.98 -22.07
C PRO A 43 -0.85 2.76 -20.82
N ILE A 44 -1.95 2.04 -20.99
CA ILE A 44 -2.75 1.60 -19.84
C ILE A 44 -1.89 0.57 -19.12
N LEU A 45 -1.38 0.95 -17.96
CA LEU A 45 -0.53 0.14 -17.13
C LEU A 45 -1.25 -0.16 -15.81
N TRP A 46 -1.37 -1.44 -15.50
CA TRP A 46 -1.97 -1.93 -14.28
C TRP A 46 -0.95 -2.67 -13.43
N LYS A 47 -1.11 -2.60 -12.14
CA LYS A 47 -0.46 -3.51 -11.17
C LYS A 47 -1.51 -4.25 -10.40
N LEU A 48 -1.36 -5.57 -10.30
CA LEU A 48 -2.09 -6.38 -9.35
C LEU A 48 -1.19 -6.56 -8.12
N LYS A 49 -1.74 -6.38 -6.93
CA LYS A 49 -0.96 -6.31 -5.69
C LYS A 49 -1.56 -7.19 -4.59
N THR A 50 -0.68 -7.76 -3.75
CA THR A 50 -1.05 -8.38 -2.47
C THR A 50 -0.16 -7.83 -1.37
N ASN A 51 -0.73 -7.57 -0.20
CA ASN A 51 0.01 -7.10 0.97
C ASN A 51 0.49 -8.28 1.80
N LEU A 52 1.80 -8.51 1.80
CA LEU A 52 2.43 -9.63 2.50
C LEU A 52 2.27 -9.57 4.02
N LEU A 53 2.06 -8.38 4.60
CA LEU A 53 1.74 -8.28 6.03
C LEU A 53 0.36 -8.87 6.31
N TYR A 54 -0.63 -8.59 5.48
CA TYR A 54 -1.96 -9.17 5.60
C TYR A 54 -1.91 -10.69 5.40
N ASP A 55 -1.15 -11.14 4.40
CA ASP A 55 -0.97 -12.58 4.13
C ASP A 55 -0.29 -13.30 5.28
N ALA A 56 0.69 -12.67 5.96
CA ALA A 56 1.34 -13.21 7.16
C ALA A 56 0.37 -13.37 8.35
N PHE A 57 -0.66 -12.52 8.44
CA PHE A 57 -1.76 -12.67 9.40
C PHE A 57 -2.94 -13.50 8.87
N ILE A 58 -2.75 -14.17 7.73
CA ILE A 58 -3.76 -15.00 7.08
C ILE A 58 -5.02 -14.17 6.76
N VAL A 59 -4.85 -12.97 6.29
CA VAL A 59 -5.90 -12.07 5.78
C VAL A 59 -5.77 -11.99 4.26
N PRO A 60 -6.49 -12.81 3.50
CA PRO A 60 -6.51 -12.72 2.05
C PRO A 60 -6.86 -11.30 1.60
N ASN A 61 -6.05 -10.78 0.69
CA ASN A 61 -6.21 -9.44 0.18
C ASN A 61 -5.77 -9.36 -1.29
N ILE A 62 -6.38 -8.47 -2.01
CA ILE A 62 -6.03 -8.18 -3.40
C ILE A 62 -6.26 -6.71 -3.67
N SER A 63 -5.37 -6.09 -4.40
CA SER A 63 -5.56 -4.72 -4.87
C SER A 63 -5.05 -4.54 -6.29
N ALA A 64 -5.62 -3.57 -6.98
CA ALA A 64 -5.25 -3.18 -8.33
C ALA A 64 -4.91 -1.70 -8.35
N GLU A 65 -3.84 -1.34 -9.03
CA GLU A 65 -3.39 0.03 -9.20
C GLU A 65 -3.26 0.34 -10.69
N MET A 66 -3.86 1.46 -11.12
CA MET A 66 -3.87 1.91 -12.50
C MET A 66 -3.05 3.18 -12.65
N HIS A 67 -2.20 3.24 -13.67
CA HIS A 67 -1.49 4.45 -14.05
C HIS A 67 -2.42 5.44 -14.77
N LEU A 68 -2.57 6.64 -14.22
CA LEU A 68 -3.43 7.71 -14.77
C LEU A 68 -2.69 8.70 -15.67
N GLY A 69 -1.36 8.57 -15.81
CA GLY A 69 -0.52 9.51 -16.52
C GLY A 69 0.19 10.51 -15.61
N ARG A 70 1.25 11.16 -16.11
CA ARG A 70 2.06 12.16 -15.38
C ARG A 70 2.53 11.67 -14.01
N ASN A 71 2.82 10.37 -13.87
CA ASN A 71 3.23 9.70 -12.63
C ASN A 71 2.15 9.67 -11.53
N TRP A 72 0.88 9.85 -11.87
CA TRP A 72 -0.25 9.60 -10.98
C TRP A 72 -0.77 8.17 -11.13
N SER A 73 -1.25 7.62 -10.04
CA SER A 73 -2.01 6.37 -10.05
C SER A 73 -3.22 6.44 -9.14
N ALA A 74 -4.17 5.56 -9.40
CA ALA A 74 -5.28 5.28 -8.50
C ALA A 74 -5.31 3.79 -8.22
N GLY A 75 -5.57 3.43 -6.98
CA GLY A 75 -5.66 2.07 -6.51
C GLY A 75 -7.02 1.75 -5.89
N LEU A 76 -7.38 0.49 -5.99
CA LEU A 76 -8.55 -0.10 -5.34
C LEU A 76 -8.14 -1.43 -4.73
N GLY A 77 -8.45 -1.63 -3.46
CA GLY A 77 -8.12 -2.84 -2.72
C GLY A 77 -9.33 -3.42 -1.99
N TYR A 78 -9.23 -4.71 -1.70
CA TYR A 78 -10.21 -5.44 -0.92
C TYR A 78 -9.50 -6.47 -0.06
N TRP A 79 -9.99 -6.65 1.18
CA TRP A 79 -9.55 -7.72 2.06
C TRP A 79 -10.74 -8.40 2.71
N TYR A 80 -10.56 -9.69 3.02
CA TYR A 80 -11.58 -10.50 3.67
C TYR A 80 -10.93 -11.53 4.57
N THR A 81 -11.37 -11.62 5.82
CA THR A 81 -10.97 -12.69 6.72
C THR A 81 -12.13 -13.14 7.58
N TRP A 82 -12.19 -14.43 7.82
CA TRP A 82 -13.18 -15.03 8.70
C TRP A 82 -12.59 -16.30 9.31
N TRP A 83 -12.11 -16.15 10.52
CA TRP A 83 -11.52 -17.26 11.27
C TRP A 83 -12.28 -17.49 12.55
N LYS A 84 -12.62 -18.76 12.84
CA LYS A 84 -13.27 -19.19 14.08
C LYS A 84 -12.53 -20.37 14.65
N THR A 85 -12.12 -20.28 15.91
CA THR A 85 -11.56 -21.39 16.66
C THR A 85 -12.42 -21.63 17.89
N ASN A 86 -13.35 -22.62 17.78
CA ASN A 86 -14.07 -23.16 18.93
C ASN A 86 -13.06 -23.97 19.74
N PRO A 87 -12.74 -24.00 20.76
CA PRO A 87 -12.83 -24.07 22.18
C PRO A 87 -12.15 -22.95 22.95
N CYS A 88 -11.53 -22.00 22.27
CA CYS A 88 -10.77 -20.93 22.95
C CYS A 88 -11.42 -19.55 22.86
N HIS A 89 -12.66 -19.44 22.42
CA HIS A 89 -13.34 -18.16 22.21
C HIS A 89 -12.45 -17.18 21.41
N ARG A 90 -11.96 -17.64 20.25
CA ARG A 90 -11.20 -16.83 19.32
C ARG A 90 -11.98 -16.72 18.03
N TYR A 91 -12.42 -15.53 17.74
CA TYR A 91 -13.15 -15.20 16.53
C TYR A 91 -12.53 -13.96 15.90
N TRP A 92 -12.29 -14.02 14.62
CA TRP A 92 -11.81 -12.90 13.86
C TRP A 92 -12.50 -12.85 12.50
N ARG A 93 -13.30 -11.84 12.31
CA ARG A 93 -13.91 -11.49 11.05
C ARG A 93 -13.56 -10.05 10.74
N SER A 94 -13.03 -9.81 9.55
CA SER A 94 -12.77 -8.46 9.05
C SER A 94 -12.87 -8.47 7.53
N TYR A 95 -13.55 -7.49 7.00
CA TYR A 95 -13.60 -7.27 5.57
C TYR A 95 -13.79 -5.80 5.26
N GLY A 96 -13.28 -5.38 4.11
CA GLY A 96 -13.36 -3.98 3.73
C GLY A 96 -12.70 -3.70 2.41
N GLY A 97 -12.75 -2.44 2.03
CA GLY A 97 -12.16 -1.92 0.81
C GLY A 97 -11.25 -0.73 1.07
N GLU A 98 -10.35 -0.52 0.16
CA GLU A 98 -9.39 0.57 0.15
C GLU A 98 -9.42 1.29 -1.19
N ILE A 99 -9.30 2.61 -1.15
CA ILE A 99 -9.07 3.45 -2.31
C ILE A 99 -7.85 4.30 -2.01
N ASP A 100 -6.91 4.36 -2.96
CA ASP A 100 -5.73 5.21 -2.86
C ASP A 100 -5.48 6.00 -4.15
N ILE A 101 -4.86 7.17 -3.99
CA ILE A 101 -4.34 8.00 -5.08
C ILE A 101 -2.91 8.32 -4.73
N ARG A 102 -1.98 8.04 -5.66
CA ARG A 102 -0.54 8.20 -5.44
C ARG A 102 0.09 9.06 -6.52
N LYS A 103 1.09 9.84 -6.13
CA LYS A 103 1.98 10.56 -7.01
C LYS A 103 3.39 10.01 -6.88
N TYR A 104 3.91 9.46 -7.96
CA TYR A 104 5.28 8.95 -8.04
C TYR A 104 6.26 10.06 -8.40
N PHE A 105 7.45 10.06 -7.80
CA PHE A 105 8.50 11.06 -8.04
C PHE A 105 9.90 10.47 -7.85
N GLY A 106 10.92 11.30 -8.14
CA GLY A 106 12.32 10.89 -8.09
C GLY A 106 12.83 10.26 -9.38
N SER A 107 14.13 9.98 -9.41
CA SER A 107 14.83 9.47 -10.60
C SER A 107 14.30 8.13 -11.11
N GLN A 108 13.82 7.27 -10.21
CA GLN A 108 13.27 5.97 -10.56
C GLN A 108 11.93 6.10 -11.29
N ALA A 109 11.06 7.01 -10.85
CA ALA A 109 9.78 7.28 -11.51
C ALA A 109 9.95 7.83 -12.95
N LEU A 110 11.10 8.43 -13.26
CA LEU A 110 11.45 8.86 -14.61
C LEU A 110 11.89 7.68 -15.52
N LYS A 111 12.44 6.62 -14.93
CA LYS A 111 12.91 5.43 -15.66
C LYS A 111 11.79 4.42 -15.90
N SER A 112 10.91 4.24 -14.92
CA SER A 112 9.83 3.26 -14.99
C SER A 112 8.58 3.81 -14.33
N HIS A 113 7.41 3.56 -14.92
CA HIS A 113 6.14 3.97 -14.35
C HIS A 113 5.83 3.20 -13.08
N LEU A 114 5.16 3.85 -12.12
CA LEU A 114 4.72 3.27 -10.85
C LEU A 114 5.87 2.67 -10.02
N THR A 115 7.07 3.27 -10.09
CA THR A 115 8.23 2.88 -9.29
C THR A 115 8.92 4.10 -8.68
N GLY A 116 9.69 3.88 -7.61
CA GLY A 116 10.36 4.94 -6.87
C GLY A 116 9.54 5.47 -5.70
N HIS A 117 9.87 6.66 -5.25
CA HIS A 117 9.14 7.32 -4.16
C HIS A 117 7.71 7.67 -4.58
N HIS A 118 6.77 7.50 -3.67
CA HIS A 118 5.41 7.97 -3.86
C HIS A 118 4.86 8.62 -2.60
N LEU A 119 4.00 9.58 -2.79
CA LEU A 119 3.17 10.22 -1.77
C LEU A 119 1.71 10.10 -2.23
N GLY A 120 0.83 9.75 -1.31
CA GLY A 120 -0.57 9.54 -1.65
C GLY A 120 -1.54 9.86 -0.54
N ALA A 121 -2.80 9.79 -0.89
CA ALA A 121 -3.92 9.76 0.03
C ALA A 121 -4.56 8.38 -0.03
N VAL A 122 -4.90 7.83 1.13
CA VAL A 122 -5.54 6.53 1.28
C VAL A 122 -6.80 6.68 2.11
N SER A 123 -7.84 5.97 1.70
CA SER A 123 -9.06 5.80 2.49
C SER A 123 -9.43 4.33 2.53
N GLN A 124 -9.73 3.84 3.72
CA GLN A 124 -10.19 2.48 3.95
C GLN A 124 -11.55 2.51 4.64
N MET A 125 -12.41 1.59 4.29
CA MET A 125 -13.71 1.38 4.94
C MET A 125 -13.90 -0.12 5.17
N GLY A 126 -14.40 -0.48 6.34
CA GLY A 126 -14.60 -1.89 6.63
C GLY A 126 -15.36 -2.13 7.92
N MET A 127 -15.62 -3.40 8.11
CA MET A 127 -16.23 -3.96 9.32
C MET A 127 -15.24 -4.91 9.96
N TYR A 128 -15.33 -5.04 11.27
CA TYR A 128 -14.60 -6.08 11.98
C TYR A 128 -15.39 -6.59 13.18
N ASP A 129 -15.10 -7.83 13.51
CA ASP A 129 -15.58 -8.48 14.72
C ASP A 129 -14.44 -9.37 15.22
N VAL A 130 -13.89 -8.97 16.36
CA VAL A 130 -12.70 -9.62 16.93
C VAL A 130 -13.02 -10.00 18.37
N GLU A 131 -12.99 -11.29 18.62
CA GLU A 131 -13.17 -11.88 19.94
C GLU A 131 -11.85 -12.53 20.41
N TYR A 132 -11.45 -12.20 21.60
CA TYR A 132 -10.29 -12.79 22.21
C TYR A 132 -10.56 -13.12 23.68
N GLY A 133 -10.78 -14.41 23.97
CA GLY A 133 -11.09 -14.90 25.31
C GLY A 133 -12.46 -14.41 25.81
N LYS A 134 -12.47 -13.60 26.84
CA LYS A 134 -13.71 -13.15 27.53
C LYS A 134 -14.28 -11.84 26.98
N ARG A 135 -13.73 -11.28 25.92
CA ARG A 135 -14.18 -9.98 25.39
C ARG A 135 -14.12 -9.93 23.87
N GLY A 136 -15.18 -9.41 23.27
CA GLY A 136 -15.25 -9.16 21.86
C GLY A 136 -15.47 -7.68 21.54
N ASN A 137 -15.03 -7.26 20.36
CA ASN A 137 -15.21 -5.92 19.82
C ASN A 137 -15.73 -6.04 18.39
N MET A 138 -16.90 -5.52 18.13
CA MET A 138 -17.55 -5.53 16.84
C MET A 138 -17.80 -4.10 16.36
N SER A 139 -17.39 -3.81 15.13
CA SER A 139 -17.74 -2.56 14.46
C SER A 139 -18.44 -2.86 13.15
N ASP A 140 -19.64 -2.34 13.01
CA ASP A 140 -20.41 -2.44 11.78
C ASP A 140 -19.91 -1.48 10.70
N PHE A 141 -19.21 -0.41 11.11
CA PHE A 141 -18.61 0.53 10.20
C PHE A 141 -17.42 1.23 10.85
N SER A 142 -16.26 1.08 10.23
CA SER A 142 -15.04 1.79 10.57
C SER A 142 -14.42 2.38 9.31
N TYR A 143 -13.80 3.52 9.42
CA TYR A 143 -13.15 4.19 8.30
C TYR A 143 -11.81 4.76 8.69
N THR A 144 -10.92 4.83 7.70
CA THR A 144 -9.60 5.43 7.82
C THR A 144 -9.39 6.41 6.69
N ILE A 145 -8.79 7.56 6.98
CA ILE A 145 -8.35 8.52 5.98
C ILE A 145 -6.95 8.97 6.39
N GLY A 146 -5.99 8.89 5.46
CA GLY A 146 -4.60 9.21 5.78
C GLY A 146 -3.78 9.66 4.58
N ALA A 147 -2.62 10.21 4.89
CA ALA A 147 -1.55 10.46 3.93
C ALA A 147 -0.55 9.30 3.98
N GLU A 148 -0.21 8.78 2.82
CA GLU A 148 0.69 7.65 2.64
C GLU A 148 2.00 8.12 2.02
N TYR A 149 3.11 7.60 2.50
CA TYR A 149 4.42 7.72 1.87
C TYR A 149 5.07 6.36 1.76
N GLY A 150 5.72 6.11 0.62
CA GLY A 150 6.40 4.85 0.40
C GLY A 150 7.43 4.89 -0.72
N TYR A 151 8.00 3.71 -0.95
CA TYR A 151 8.94 3.47 -2.03
C TYR A 151 8.69 2.12 -2.68
N THR A 152 8.53 2.15 -4.01
CA THR A 152 8.35 0.96 -4.83
C THR A 152 9.67 0.55 -5.49
N PHE A 153 10.20 -0.58 -5.05
CA PHE A 153 11.43 -1.20 -5.55
C PHE A 153 11.12 -2.07 -6.77
N PRO A 154 11.67 -1.81 -7.95
CA PRO A 154 11.56 -2.73 -9.08
C PRO A 154 12.51 -3.93 -8.85
N ILE A 155 11.94 -5.13 -8.60
CA ILE A 155 12.71 -6.37 -8.45
C ILE A 155 12.97 -6.99 -9.81
N SER A 156 11.98 -6.95 -10.71
CA SER A 156 12.01 -7.54 -12.03
C SER A 156 11.24 -6.64 -13.01
N PRO A 157 11.33 -6.84 -14.33
CA PRO A 157 10.54 -6.06 -15.30
C PRO A 157 9.04 -6.07 -15.08
N ARG A 158 8.52 -7.08 -14.38
CA ARG A 158 7.09 -7.21 -14.07
C ARG A 158 6.75 -7.27 -12.59
N VAL A 159 7.76 -7.36 -11.71
CA VAL A 159 7.55 -7.53 -10.27
C VAL A 159 8.20 -6.38 -9.52
N SER A 160 7.47 -5.80 -8.61
CA SER A 160 7.97 -4.76 -7.70
C SER A 160 7.52 -5.02 -6.26
N LEU A 161 8.35 -4.59 -5.31
CA LEU A 161 8.04 -4.59 -3.88
C LEU A 161 7.77 -3.14 -3.46
N ASP A 162 6.65 -2.92 -2.83
CA ASP A 162 6.23 -1.62 -2.34
C ASP A 162 6.24 -1.61 -0.81
N LEU A 163 6.97 -0.67 -0.24
CA LEU A 163 7.03 -0.41 1.19
C LEU A 163 6.38 0.94 1.45
N ALA A 164 5.29 0.96 2.21
CA ALA A 164 4.57 2.20 2.48
C ALA A 164 4.05 2.25 3.91
N MET A 165 3.86 3.47 4.40
CA MET A 165 3.24 3.76 5.68
C MET A 165 2.29 4.94 5.54
N ALA A 166 1.14 4.88 6.20
CA ALA A 166 0.20 5.98 6.24
C ALA A 166 -0.03 6.48 7.67
N LEU A 167 -0.06 7.80 7.78
CA LEU A 167 -0.49 8.51 8.98
C LEU A 167 -1.86 9.14 8.71
N GLY A 168 -2.77 9.01 9.65
CA GLY A 168 -4.13 9.51 9.42
C GLY A 168 -5.05 9.33 10.60
N TYR A 169 -6.34 9.49 10.31
CA TYR A 169 -7.42 9.36 11.25
C TYR A 169 -8.17 8.04 11.05
N PHE A 170 -8.39 7.32 12.15
CA PHE A 170 -9.20 6.11 12.21
C PHE A 170 -10.41 6.35 13.09
N GLY A 171 -11.59 6.35 12.48
CA GLY A 171 -12.87 6.59 13.12
C GLY A 171 -13.85 5.44 12.96
N GLY A 172 -14.94 5.52 13.73
CA GLY A 172 -16.04 4.56 13.67
C GLY A 172 -16.59 4.23 15.04
N THR A 173 -17.74 3.59 15.04
CA THR A 173 -18.42 3.14 16.27
C THR A 173 -18.20 1.65 16.42
N TYR A 174 -17.90 1.21 17.63
CA TYR A 174 -17.76 -0.21 17.93
C TYR A 174 -18.47 -0.58 19.23
N LYS A 175 -18.96 -1.80 19.25
CA LYS A 175 -19.65 -2.42 20.38
C LYS A 175 -18.68 -3.34 21.10
N VAL A 176 -18.66 -3.26 22.42
CA VAL A 176 -17.95 -4.19 23.28
C VAL A 176 -18.94 -5.21 23.82
N TYR A 177 -18.62 -6.48 23.71
CA TYR A 177 -19.44 -7.56 24.21
C TYR A 177 -18.62 -8.62 24.93
N ASP A 178 -19.27 -9.34 25.83
CA ASP A 178 -18.69 -10.48 26.52
C ASP A 178 -19.36 -11.77 26.01
N PRO A 179 -18.60 -12.72 25.46
CA PRO A 179 -19.13 -14.03 25.09
C PRO A 179 -19.33 -14.86 26.37
N ILE A 180 -20.58 -15.20 26.68
CA ILE A 180 -20.95 -16.06 27.81
C ILE A 180 -21.63 -17.30 27.22
N ASP A 181 -20.97 -18.44 27.29
CA ASP A 181 -21.40 -19.73 26.72
C ASP A 181 -21.73 -19.61 25.20
N THR A 182 -22.99 -19.58 24.84
CA THR A 182 -23.46 -19.45 23.44
C THR A 182 -24.06 -18.07 23.13
N HIS A 183 -24.03 -17.14 24.09
CA HIS A 183 -24.66 -15.83 23.97
C HIS A 183 -23.62 -14.71 23.99
N TYR A 184 -23.91 -13.63 23.28
CA TYR A 184 -23.13 -12.40 23.27
C TYR A 184 -23.84 -11.34 24.10
N VAL A 185 -23.25 -10.92 25.19
CA VAL A 185 -23.83 -9.91 26.08
C VAL A 185 -23.18 -8.57 25.76
N TRP A 186 -23.96 -7.68 25.16
CA TRP A 186 -23.52 -6.31 24.91
C TRP A 186 -23.24 -5.57 26.20
N GLN A 187 -22.09 -4.92 26.28
CA GLN A 187 -21.66 -4.14 27.45
C GLN A 187 -21.81 -2.64 27.19
N GLU A 188 -21.22 -2.16 26.12
CA GLU A 188 -21.20 -0.74 25.79
C GLU A 188 -20.95 -0.48 24.31
N THR A 189 -21.30 0.72 23.88
CA THR A 189 -20.97 1.25 22.56
C THR A 189 -19.98 2.39 22.71
N ARG A 190 -18.87 2.33 21.98
CA ARG A 190 -17.82 3.33 22.02
C ARG A 190 -17.55 3.93 20.65
N ASN A 191 -17.19 5.21 20.62
CA ASN A 191 -16.72 5.88 19.43
C ASN A 191 -15.20 5.88 19.40
N ARG A 192 -14.61 5.39 18.30
CA ARG A 192 -13.17 5.46 18.06
C ARG A 192 -12.81 6.79 17.45
N ARG A 193 -11.79 7.44 18.02
CA ARG A 193 -11.17 8.65 17.51
C ARG A 193 -9.67 8.48 17.72
N TYR A 194 -8.98 8.00 16.69
CA TYR A 194 -7.55 7.75 16.76
C TYR A 194 -6.85 8.50 15.63
N PHE A 195 -5.77 9.19 15.96
CA PHE A 195 -4.88 9.81 14.99
C PHE A 195 -3.47 9.26 15.19
N GLY A 196 -2.85 8.78 14.11
CA GLY A 196 -1.52 8.18 14.16
C GLY A 196 -1.25 7.28 12.96
N PRO A 197 -0.32 6.31 13.07
CA PRO A 197 -0.11 5.30 12.05
C PRO A 197 -1.38 4.46 11.85
N VAL A 198 -1.91 4.48 10.63
CA VAL A 198 -3.18 3.79 10.30
C VAL A 198 -2.99 2.66 9.31
N LYS A 199 -1.86 2.64 8.60
CA LYS A 199 -1.56 1.62 7.58
C LYS A 199 -0.05 1.40 7.50
N ALA A 200 0.34 0.14 7.32
CA ALA A 200 1.70 -0.26 6.95
C ALA A 200 1.60 -1.33 5.87
N ASP A 201 2.36 -1.16 4.79
CA ASP A 201 2.34 -2.05 3.64
C ASP A 201 3.73 -2.62 3.36
N ILE A 202 3.77 -3.92 3.18
CA ILE A 202 4.83 -4.64 2.46
C ILE A 202 4.12 -5.36 1.32
N THR A 203 4.07 -4.75 0.15
CA THR A 203 3.20 -5.19 -0.93
C THR A 203 3.99 -5.72 -2.11
N LEU A 204 3.68 -6.94 -2.53
CA LEU A 204 4.18 -7.51 -3.78
C LEU A 204 3.24 -7.09 -4.92
N ALA A 205 3.80 -6.48 -5.97
CA ALA A 205 3.04 -5.97 -7.09
C ALA A 205 3.50 -6.60 -8.40
N PHE A 206 2.54 -7.11 -9.16
CA PHE A 206 2.74 -7.69 -10.49
C PHE A 206 2.19 -6.75 -11.56
N GLN A 207 3.04 -6.33 -12.48
CA GLN A 207 2.70 -5.38 -13.53
C GLN A 207 2.09 -6.07 -14.75
N ILE A 208 0.94 -5.57 -15.18
CA ILE A 208 0.22 -5.98 -16.37
C ILE A 208 0.23 -4.83 -17.38
N GLY A 209 0.64 -5.10 -18.61
CA GLY A 209 0.79 -4.09 -19.67
C GLY A 209 2.26 -3.80 -20.00
N LYS A 210 2.48 -3.06 -21.10
CA LYS A 210 3.82 -2.73 -21.58
C LYS A 210 4.34 -1.45 -20.92
N ASN A 211 5.54 -1.52 -20.36
CA ASN A 211 6.25 -0.36 -19.83
C ASN A 211 7.17 0.21 -20.92
N TYR A 212 6.68 1.14 -21.71
CA TYR A 212 7.41 1.71 -22.85
C TYR A 212 8.68 2.50 -22.48
N ARG A 213 8.90 2.83 -21.20
CA ARG A 213 10.12 3.54 -20.77
C ARG A 213 11.36 2.66 -20.78
N THR A 214 11.23 1.34 -20.69
CA THR A 214 12.35 0.40 -20.63
C THR A 214 12.96 0.13 -22.01
N GLU A 215 12.24 0.43 -23.11
CA GLU A 215 12.72 0.12 -24.48
C GLU A 215 13.71 1.14 -25.09
N LYS A 216 13.88 2.33 -24.46
CA LYS A 216 14.85 3.32 -24.98
C LYS A 216 16.31 3.11 -24.55
N GLY A 217 16.62 2.05 -23.80
CA GLY A 217 17.96 1.72 -23.32
C GLY A 217 18.60 0.48 -23.97
N GLY A 218 17.96 -0.17 -24.92
CA GLY A 218 18.41 -1.43 -25.50
C GLY A 218 18.68 -1.37 -27.00
N MET A 219 19.53 -0.43 -27.41
CA MET A 219 20.22 -0.53 -28.70
C MET A 219 21.69 -0.19 -28.47
N LYS A 220 22.45 -1.22 -28.17
CA LYS A 220 23.83 -1.43 -28.59
C LYS A 220 24.06 -2.91 -28.72
#